data_b608aff5f6645f49e45b522199c29641
#
_entry.id   b608aff5f6645f49e45b522199c29641
#
_cell.length_a   1.000
_cell.length_b   1.000
_cell.length_c   1.000
_cell.angle_alpha   90.00
_cell.angle_beta   90.00
_cell.angle_gamma   90.00
#
_symmetry.space_group_name_H-M   'P 1'
#
loop_
_entity.id
_entity.type
_entity.pdbx_description
1 polymer ?
#
loop_
_entity_poly.entity_id
_entity_poly.type
_entity_poly.pdbx_seq_one_letter_code
_entity_poly.pdbx_strand_id
1 'polypeptide(L)'
;VFFLTGANVGFIPAGNYLGTVLASLPYKWIIIPIGMIIGYFIVKAEPAVYVLMKQVEELTDGDISGKSMQISLSVGVAVSVGLSMLRVLCQISILYLLIPGYVIALILTRFVPKIFTAIAFDSGGVASGPMTATFLLPLAQGACIALGGDVVTDAFGVVAMVAMTPLITIQILGVIYTVRNKNENTDKTEPEVFTVADIYACLLYTSP
;
A
#
# COMPACT_ATOMS: atom_id res chain seq x y z
N VAL A 1 16.87 13.68 -13.27
CA VAL A 1 16.39 14.27 -14.52
C VAL A 1 15.74 13.19 -15.38
N PHE A 2 16.45 12.15 -15.82
CA PHE A 2 15.90 11.09 -16.73
C PHE A 2 14.62 10.44 -16.22
N PHE A 3 14.56 10.06 -14.94
CA PHE A 3 13.36 9.46 -14.37
C PHE A 3 12.13 10.38 -14.46
N LEU A 4 12.30 11.64 -14.04
CA LEU A 4 11.21 12.63 -14.09
C LEU A 4 10.76 12.93 -15.52
N THR A 5 11.68 12.97 -16.47
CA THR A 5 11.36 13.15 -17.89
C THR A 5 10.56 11.94 -18.43
N GLY A 6 11.01 10.72 -18.14
CA GLY A 6 10.30 9.50 -18.53
C GLY A 6 8.90 9.41 -17.90
N ALA A 7 8.75 9.79 -16.64
CA ALA A 7 7.47 9.84 -15.96
C ALA A 7 6.52 10.84 -16.62
N ASN A 8 6.97 12.07 -16.86
CA ASN A 8 6.13 13.14 -17.43
C ASN A 8 5.77 12.91 -18.91
N VAL A 9 6.69 12.38 -19.69
CA VAL A 9 6.49 12.20 -21.14
C VAL A 9 5.84 10.84 -21.49
N GLY A 10 6.11 9.81 -20.68
CA GLY A 10 5.65 8.46 -20.92
C GLY A 10 4.49 8.03 -20.02
N PHE A 11 4.75 7.91 -18.71
CA PHE A 11 3.79 7.27 -17.79
C PHE A 11 2.51 8.10 -17.55
N ILE A 12 2.64 9.41 -17.34
CA ILE A 12 1.48 10.28 -17.07
C ILE A 12 0.53 10.34 -18.26
N PRO A 13 0.98 10.62 -19.50
CA PRO A 13 0.09 10.62 -20.67
C PRO A 13 -0.50 9.23 -20.95
N ALA A 14 0.28 8.16 -20.80
CA ALA A 14 -0.20 6.80 -20.99
C ALA A 14 -1.27 6.43 -19.97
N GLY A 15 -1.08 6.76 -18.69
CA GLY A 15 -2.07 6.55 -17.64
C GLY A 15 -3.37 7.28 -17.92
N ASN A 16 -3.29 8.57 -18.22
CA ASN A 16 -4.47 9.39 -18.57
C ASN A 16 -5.23 8.85 -19.78
N TYR A 17 -4.52 8.53 -20.85
CA TYR A 17 -5.11 7.98 -22.07
C TYR A 17 -5.82 6.64 -21.79
N LEU A 18 -5.14 5.74 -21.05
CA LEU A 18 -5.71 4.44 -20.69
C LEU A 18 -6.97 4.60 -19.83
N GLY A 19 -6.92 5.48 -18.84
CA GLY A 19 -8.07 5.79 -17.98
C GLY A 19 -9.26 6.32 -18.75
N THR A 20 -9.02 7.28 -19.65
CA THR A 20 -10.05 7.87 -20.49
C THR A 20 -10.68 6.84 -21.43
N VAL A 21 -9.87 6.02 -22.11
CA VAL A 21 -10.35 4.98 -23.02
C VAL A 21 -11.16 3.92 -22.28
N LEU A 22 -10.65 3.40 -21.16
CA LEU A 22 -11.34 2.37 -20.38
C LEU A 22 -12.67 2.85 -19.80
N ALA A 23 -12.74 4.11 -19.35
CA ALA A 23 -13.96 4.68 -18.79
C ALA A 23 -15.00 5.06 -19.87
N SER A 24 -14.56 5.29 -21.11
CA SER A 24 -15.46 5.59 -22.24
C SER A 24 -16.07 4.34 -22.88
N LEU A 25 -15.61 3.14 -22.54
CA LEU A 25 -16.17 1.89 -23.03
C LEU A 25 -17.60 1.67 -22.53
N PRO A 26 -18.45 0.97 -23.32
CA PRO A 26 -19.82 0.62 -22.89
C PRO A 26 -19.82 -0.27 -21.63
N TYR A 27 -18.76 -1.04 -21.41
CA TYR A 27 -18.53 -1.89 -20.23
C TYR A 27 -17.58 -1.22 -19.24
N LYS A 28 -17.96 -0.07 -18.67
CA LYS A 28 -17.12 0.73 -17.73
C LYS A 28 -16.55 -0.07 -16.56
N TRP A 29 -17.24 -1.13 -16.12
CA TRP A 29 -16.82 -1.98 -15.00
C TRP A 29 -15.51 -2.72 -15.23
N ILE A 30 -15.06 -2.85 -16.48
CA ILE A 30 -13.78 -3.50 -16.81
C ILE A 30 -12.57 -2.74 -16.25
N ILE A 31 -12.71 -1.47 -15.91
CA ILE A 31 -11.65 -0.66 -15.31
C ILE A 31 -11.25 -1.19 -13.91
N ILE A 32 -12.20 -1.84 -13.20
CA ILE A 32 -11.94 -2.39 -11.86
C ILE A 32 -10.94 -3.54 -11.93
N PRO A 33 -11.19 -4.65 -12.65
CA PRO A 33 -10.23 -5.75 -12.71
C PRO A 33 -8.91 -5.33 -13.37
N ILE A 34 -8.92 -4.44 -14.35
CA ILE A 34 -7.70 -3.91 -14.94
C ILE A 34 -6.91 -3.10 -13.91
N GLY A 35 -7.59 -2.22 -13.17
CA GLY A 35 -6.96 -1.46 -12.09
C GLY A 35 -6.37 -2.35 -10.99
N MET A 36 -7.05 -3.44 -10.62
CA MET A 36 -6.54 -4.44 -9.67
C MET A 36 -5.25 -5.11 -10.16
N ILE A 37 -5.22 -5.54 -11.43
CA ILE A 37 -4.05 -6.15 -12.05
C ILE A 37 -2.88 -5.16 -12.07
N ILE A 38 -3.14 -3.93 -12.49
CA ILE A 38 -2.14 -2.86 -12.53
C ILE A 38 -1.61 -2.59 -11.11
N GLY A 39 -2.47 -2.44 -10.12
CA GLY A 39 -2.09 -2.22 -8.71
C GLY A 39 -1.22 -3.35 -8.16
N TYR A 40 -1.53 -4.60 -8.49
CA TYR A 40 -0.74 -5.76 -8.11
C TYR A 40 0.69 -5.70 -8.67
N PHE A 41 0.85 -5.37 -9.94
CA PHE A 41 2.17 -5.31 -10.59
C PHE A 41 2.96 -4.06 -10.20
N ILE A 42 2.30 -2.94 -9.91
CA ILE A 42 2.96 -1.71 -9.45
C ILE A 42 3.74 -1.96 -8.15
N VAL A 43 3.13 -2.63 -7.18
CA VAL A 43 3.81 -2.96 -5.91
C VAL A 43 5.04 -3.85 -6.15
N LYS A 44 4.97 -4.79 -7.09
CA LYS A 44 6.11 -5.63 -7.45
C LYS A 44 7.23 -4.87 -8.16
N ALA A 45 6.88 -3.83 -8.91
CA ALA A 45 7.83 -2.99 -9.64
C ALA A 45 8.42 -1.88 -8.76
N GLU A 46 7.86 -1.61 -7.58
CA GLU A 46 8.29 -0.52 -6.70
C GLU A 46 9.57 -0.89 -5.94
N PRO A 47 10.71 -0.21 -6.20
CA PRO A 47 11.98 -0.54 -5.54
C PRO A 47 11.94 -0.33 -4.02
N ALA A 48 11.17 0.64 -3.55
CA ALA A 48 11.05 0.96 -2.14
C ALA A 48 10.38 -0.19 -1.34
N VAL A 49 9.45 -0.91 -1.96
CA VAL A 49 8.83 -2.11 -1.37
C VAL A 49 9.86 -3.21 -1.16
N TYR A 50 10.81 -3.36 -2.07
CA TYR A 50 11.88 -4.36 -1.92
C TYR A 50 12.78 -4.07 -0.72
N VAL A 51 13.12 -2.79 -0.48
CA VAL A 51 13.90 -2.39 0.70
C VAL A 51 13.12 -2.68 1.97
N LEU A 52 11.84 -2.31 2.00
CA LEU A 52 10.95 -2.58 3.13
C LEU A 52 10.85 -4.08 3.45
N MET A 53 10.75 -4.94 2.43
CA MET A 53 10.74 -6.40 2.63
C MET A 53 12.00 -6.91 3.30
N LYS A 54 13.17 -6.43 2.88
CA LYS A 54 14.45 -6.81 3.51
C LYS A 54 14.52 -6.37 4.96
N GLN A 55 14.11 -5.14 5.25
CA GLN A 55 14.07 -4.63 6.63
C GLN A 55 13.18 -5.48 7.53
N VAL A 56 12.00 -5.89 7.06
CA VAL A 56 11.10 -6.74 7.85
C VAL A 56 11.68 -8.14 8.05
N GLU A 57 12.30 -8.72 7.02
CA GLU A 57 12.93 -10.03 7.11
C GLU A 57 14.10 -10.03 8.12
N GLU A 58 14.92 -8.98 8.13
CA GLU A 58 16.01 -8.78 9.09
C GLU A 58 15.47 -8.55 10.52
N LEU A 59 14.43 -7.76 10.70
CA LEU A 59 13.84 -7.45 12.01
C LEU A 59 13.06 -8.60 12.62
N THR A 60 12.67 -9.59 11.83
CA THR A 60 11.92 -10.77 12.27
C THR A 60 12.76 -12.04 12.25
N ASP A 61 14.11 -11.93 12.13
CA ASP A 61 15.05 -13.06 12.04
C ASP A 61 14.62 -14.13 11.00
N GLY A 62 13.95 -13.69 9.92
CA GLY A 62 13.46 -14.55 8.85
C GLY A 62 12.13 -15.24 9.11
N ASP A 63 11.50 -15.05 10.26
CA ASP A 63 10.18 -15.61 10.58
C ASP A 63 9.10 -15.15 9.61
N ILE A 64 9.21 -13.92 9.12
CA ILE A 64 8.37 -13.41 8.03
C ILE A 64 9.20 -13.34 6.76
N SER A 65 8.92 -14.25 5.85
CA SER A 65 9.53 -14.23 4.52
C SER A 65 9.16 -12.96 3.77
N GLY A 66 10.16 -12.26 3.21
CA GLY A 66 9.94 -11.09 2.36
C GLY A 66 8.95 -11.35 1.21
N LYS A 67 8.92 -12.59 0.68
CA LYS A 67 7.94 -13.00 -0.34
C LYS A 67 6.50 -12.95 0.15
N SER A 68 6.24 -13.43 1.38
CA SER A 68 4.90 -13.39 1.99
C SER A 68 4.43 -11.96 2.17
N MET A 69 5.32 -11.08 2.62
CA MET A 69 5.05 -9.66 2.75
C MET A 69 4.75 -9.00 1.40
N GLN A 70 5.55 -9.28 0.37
CA GLN A 70 5.33 -8.74 -0.97
C GLN A 70 3.98 -9.15 -1.54
N ILE A 71 3.59 -10.43 -1.39
CA ILE A 71 2.31 -10.93 -1.86
C ILE A 71 1.16 -10.25 -1.11
N SER A 72 1.26 -10.14 0.22
CA SER A 72 0.24 -9.48 1.05
C SER A 72 0.05 -8.01 0.64
N LEU A 73 1.15 -7.27 0.46
CA LEU A 73 1.09 -5.88 -0.02
C LEU A 73 0.53 -5.78 -1.43
N SER A 74 0.96 -6.65 -2.36
CA SER A 74 0.49 -6.63 -3.74
C SER A 74 -1.01 -6.91 -3.84
N VAL A 75 -1.50 -7.90 -3.08
CA VAL A 75 -2.94 -8.23 -3.01
C VAL A 75 -3.71 -7.09 -2.34
N GLY A 76 -3.21 -6.56 -1.24
CA GLY A 76 -3.84 -5.44 -0.54
C GLY A 76 -3.99 -4.22 -1.46
N VAL A 77 -2.91 -3.81 -2.14
CA VAL A 77 -2.96 -2.67 -3.07
C VAL A 77 -3.86 -2.97 -4.27
N ALA A 78 -3.86 -4.19 -4.80
CA ALA A 78 -4.77 -4.58 -5.88
C ALA A 78 -6.24 -4.38 -5.46
N VAL A 79 -6.62 -4.84 -4.28
CA VAL A 79 -7.99 -4.66 -3.74
C VAL A 79 -8.29 -3.18 -3.52
N SER A 80 -7.34 -2.43 -2.97
CA SER A 80 -7.49 -0.99 -2.73
C SER A 80 -7.70 -0.19 -4.02
N VAL A 81 -6.92 -0.49 -5.06
CA VAL A 81 -7.08 0.13 -6.38
C VAL A 81 -8.43 -0.25 -6.99
N GLY A 82 -8.84 -1.52 -6.87
CA GLY A 82 -10.16 -1.96 -7.32
C GLY A 82 -11.30 -1.20 -6.64
N LEU A 83 -11.26 -1.06 -5.30
CA LEU A 83 -12.23 -0.26 -4.54
C LEU A 83 -12.20 1.22 -4.92
N SER A 84 -11.01 1.74 -5.19
CA SER A 84 -10.85 3.12 -5.63
C SER A 84 -11.44 3.36 -7.02
N MET A 85 -11.25 2.44 -7.97
CA MET A 85 -11.89 2.50 -9.30
C MET A 85 -13.42 2.34 -9.21
N LEU A 86 -13.90 1.42 -8.36
CA LEU A 86 -15.32 1.28 -8.04
C LEU A 86 -15.91 2.60 -7.54
N ARG A 87 -15.22 3.27 -6.62
CA ARG A 87 -15.63 4.55 -6.07
C ARG A 87 -15.71 5.64 -7.15
N VAL A 88 -14.70 5.73 -8.03
CA VAL A 88 -14.68 6.69 -9.13
C VAL A 88 -15.89 6.46 -10.07
N LEU A 89 -16.22 5.19 -10.37
CA LEU A 89 -17.39 4.84 -11.19
C LEU A 89 -18.72 5.20 -10.52
N CYS A 90 -18.83 5.03 -9.20
CA CYS A 90 -20.05 5.31 -8.43
C CYS A 90 -20.11 6.74 -7.91
N GLN A 91 -19.08 7.56 -8.12
CA GLN A 91 -18.95 8.93 -7.60
C GLN A 91 -19.21 9.05 -6.08
N ILE A 92 -18.74 8.06 -5.33
CA ILE A 92 -18.87 8.01 -3.86
C ILE A 92 -17.74 8.83 -3.24
N SER A 93 -18.05 9.65 -2.21
CA SER A 93 -17.03 10.39 -1.48
C SER A 93 -15.99 9.47 -0.85
N ILE A 94 -14.70 9.85 -0.98
CA ILE A 94 -13.57 9.09 -0.44
C ILE A 94 -13.65 8.90 1.08
N LEU A 95 -14.25 9.82 1.80
CA LEU A 95 -14.35 9.78 3.26
C LEU A 95 -15.07 8.53 3.77
N TYR A 96 -16.06 8.01 3.01
CA TYR A 96 -16.75 6.77 3.36
C TYR A 96 -15.86 5.53 3.36
N LEU A 97 -14.73 5.56 2.63
CA LEU A 97 -13.75 4.46 2.60
C LEU A 97 -12.56 4.74 3.52
N LEU A 98 -12.08 5.99 3.57
CA LEU A 98 -10.91 6.35 4.38
C LEU A 98 -11.22 6.29 5.88
N ILE A 99 -12.36 6.83 6.32
CA ILE A 99 -12.69 6.86 7.75
C ILE A 99 -12.74 5.44 8.33
N PRO A 100 -13.54 4.49 7.81
CA PRO A 100 -13.54 3.13 8.34
C PRO A 100 -12.19 2.43 8.17
N GLY A 101 -11.46 2.68 7.08
CA GLY A 101 -10.15 2.09 6.86
C GLY A 101 -9.12 2.52 7.92
N TYR A 102 -9.04 3.81 8.23
CA TYR A 102 -8.16 4.30 9.31
C TYR A 102 -8.63 3.84 10.69
N VAL A 103 -9.94 3.78 10.94
CA VAL A 103 -10.48 3.23 12.20
C VAL A 103 -10.05 1.77 12.37
N ILE A 104 -10.15 0.95 11.32
CA ILE A 104 -9.68 -0.43 11.34
C ILE A 104 -8.17 -0.48 11.60
N ALA A 105 -7.37 0.33 10.90
CA ALA A 105 -5.93 0.40 11.12
C ALA A 105 -5.58 0.75 12.57
N LEU A 106 -6.25 1.74 13.16
CA LEU A 106 -6.04 2.13 14.56
C LEU A 106 -6.47 1.04 15.56
N ILE A 107 -7.57 0.34 15.29
CA ILE A 107 -8.01 -0.79 16.12
C ILE A 107 -6.97 -1.93 16.06
N LEU A 108 -6.47 -2.25 14.86
CA LEU A 108 -5.44 -3.29 14.69
C LEU A 108 -4.17 -2.97 15.48
N THR A 109 -3.78 -1.70 15.57
CA THR A 109 -2.61 -1.26 16.35
C THR A 109 -2.64 -1.76 17.80
N ARG A 110 -3.83 -1.99 18.37
CA ARG A 110 -3.98 -2.48 19.75
C ARG A 110 -3.62 -3.96 19.92
N PHE A 111 -3.67 -4.73 18.82
CA PHE A 111 -3.48 -6.19 18.83
C PHE A 111 -2.14 -6.64 18.24
N VAL A 112 -1.36 -5.71 17.69
CA VAL A 112 -0.13 -5.98 16.96
C VAL A 112 1.08 -5.51 17.75
N PRO A 113 2.24 -6.23 17.72
CA PRO A 113 3.47 -5.76 18.31
C PRO A 113 3.89 -4.39 17.77
N LYS A 114 4.49 -3.56 18.63
CA LYS A 114 4.87 -2.17 18.29
C LYS A 114 5.73 -2.05 17.04
N ILE A 115 6.60 -3.03 16.77
CA ILE A 115 7.46 -3.05 15.60
C ILE A 115 6.65 -3.12 14.30
N PHE A 116 5.63 -3.99 14.21
CA PHE A 116 4.76 -4.08 13.04
C PHE A 116 3.91 -2.82 12.85
N THR A 117 3.49 -2.21 13.95
CA THR A 117 2.78 -0.93 13.90
C THR A 117 3.67 0.16 13.29
N ALA A 118 4.93 0.29 13.75
CA ALA A 118 5.88 1.26 13.23
C ALA A 118 6.12 1.04 11.72
N ILE A 119 6.41 -0.20 11.31
CA ILE A 119 6.63 -0.57 9.92
C ILE A 119 5.36 -0.30 9.07
N ALA A 120 4.17 -0.60 9.59
CA ALA A 120 2.92 -0.36 8.89
C ALA A 120 2.72 1.14 8.59
N PHE A 121 2.94 2.01 9.55
CA PHE A 121 2.78 3.45 9.35
C PHE A 121 3.85 4.05 8.42
N ASP A 122 5.08 3.55 8.47
CA ASP A 122 6.15 3.97 7.55
C ASP A 122 5.87 3.50 6.11
N SER A 123 5.39 2.28 5.95
CA SER A 123 5.14 1.64 4.65
C SER A 123 4.01 2.29 3.83
N GLY A 124 3.13 3.06 4.46
CA GLY A 124 2.10 3.83 3.76
C GLY A 124 2.69 4.81 2.74
N GLY A 125 3.76 5.50 3.11
CA GLY A 125 4.52 6.38 2.21
C GLY A 125 5.26 5.60 1.13
N VAL A 126 5.79 4.43 1.46
CA VAL A 126 6.53 3.55 0.53
C VAL A 126 5.63 3.00 -0.57
N ALA A 127 4.43 2.51 -0.24
CA ALA A 127 3.50 1.93 -1.21
C ALA A 127 2.82 2.97 -2.11
N SER A 128 2.70 4.22 -1.66
CA SER A 128 2.22 5.33 -2.47
C SER A 128 3.33 6.03 -3.26
N GLY A 129 4.39 5.31 -3.59
CA GLY A 129 5.61 5.79 -4.22
C GLY A 129 5.44 6.30 -5.66
N PRO A 130 6.59 6.51 -6.36
CA PRO A 130 6.63 7.13 -7.68
C PRO A 130 5.71 6.49 -8.72
N MET A 131 5.59 5.16 -8.75
CA MET A 131 4.75 4.46 -9.72
C MET A 131 3.25 4.72 -9.49
N THR A 132 2.82 4.80 -8.24
CA THR A 132 1.44 5.16 -7.90
C THR A 132 1.12 6.60 -8.34
N ALA A 133 2.01 7.54 -8.08
CA ALA A 133 1.81 8.94 -8.42
C ALA A 133 1.91 9.22 -9.94
N THR A 134 2.79 8.51 -10.66
CA THR A 134 3.03 8.78 -12.08
C THR A 134 2.14 7.96 -13.04
N PHE A 135 1.54 6.87 -12.58
CA PHE A 135 0.72 6.02 -13.43
C PHE A 135 -0.71 5.80 -12.89
N LEU A 136 -0.87 5.35 -11.63
CA LEU A 136 -2.21 5.09 -11.07
C LEU A 136 -3.04 6.36 -10.90
N LEU A 137 -2.43 7.44 -10.42
CA LEU A 137 -3.13 8.71 -10.29
C LEU A 137 -3.58 9.26 -11.65
N PRO A 138 -2.74 9.35 -12.70
CA PRO A 138 -3.18 9.71 -14.05
C PRO A 138 -4.24 8.78 -14.63
N LEU A 139 -4.17 7.47 -14.39
CA LEU A 139 -5.21 6.53 -14.80
C LEU A 139 -6.57 6.89 -14.19
N ALA A 140 -6.59 7.20 -12.89
CA ALA A 140 -7.81 7.63 -12.20
C ALA A 140 -8.29 8.99 -12.67
N GLN A 141 -7.38 9.92 -12.95
CA GLN A 141 -7.72 11.24 -13.52
C GLN A 141 -8.37 11.10 -14.90
N GLY A 142 -7.80 10.29 -15.79
CA GLY A 142 -8.36 10.02 -17.10
C GLY A 142 -9.75 9.38 -17.02
N ALA A 143 -9.94 8.42 -16.14
CA ALA A 143 -11.23 7.79 -15.89
C ALA A 143 -12.26 8.79 -15.34
N CYS A 144 -11.86 9.63 -14.39
CA CYS A 144 -12.72 10.66 -13.79
C CYS A 144 -13.17 11.70 -14.82
N ILE A 145 -12.25 12.18 -15.66
CA ILE A 145 -12.57 13.13 -16.74
C ILE A 145 -13.59 12.53 -17.71
N ALA A 146 -13.39 11.28 -18.13
CA ALA A 146 -14.32 10.60 -19.05
C ALA A 146 -15.72 10.39 -18.47
N LEU A 147 -15.83 10.29 -17.14
CA LEU A 147 -17.09 10.12 -16.41
C LEU A 147 -17.74 11.46 -16.02
N GLY A 148 -17.06 12.60 -16.25
CA GLY A 148 -17.55 13.93 -15.86
C GLY A 148 -17.51 14.18 -14.35
N GLY A 149 -16.66 13.45 -13.60
CA GLY A 149 -16.45 13.63 -12.17
C GLY A 149 -15.47 14.76 -11.86
N ASP A 150 -15.34 15.10 -10.56
CA ASP A 150 -14.38 16.07 -10.09
C ASP A 150 -13.01 15.40 -9.87
N VAL A 151 -12.03 15.78 -10.70
CA VAL A 151 -10.67 15.24 -10.67
C VAL A 151 -10.00 15.43 -9.30
N VAL A 152 -10.26 16.56 -8.64
CA VAL A 152 -9.59 16.89 -7.37
C VAL A 152 -10.09 16.00 -6.23
N THR A 153 -11.41 15.81 -6.14
CA THR A 153 -12.01 14.99 -5.07
C THR A 153 -11.97 13.52 -5.39
N ASP A 154 -12.14 13.13 -6.64
CA ASP A 154 -12.33 11.73 -7.02
C ASP A 154 -11.04 11.03 -7.41
N ALA A 155 -10.16 11.63 -8.19
CA ALA A 155 -8.95 10.98 -8.66
C ALA A 155 -7.86 10.90 -7.56
N PHE A 156 -7.63 11.97 -6.80
CA PHE A 156 -6.60 11.99 -5.74
C PHE A 156 -6.86 10.97 -4.63
N GLY A 157 -8.10 10.58 -4.43
CA GLY A 157 -8.48 9.53 -3.49
C GLY A 157 -7.80 8.18 -3.72
N VAL A 158 -7.38 7.88 -4.95
CA VAL A 158 -6.67 6.63 -5.27
C VAL A 158 -5.36 6.53 -4.50
N VAL A 159 -4.58 7.61 -4.46
CA VAL A 159 -3.30 7.65 -3.73
C VAL A 159 -3.50 7.44 -2.23
N ALA A 160 -4.51 8.10 -1.65
CA ALA A 160 -4.85 7.95 -0.24
C ALA A 160 -5.27 6.51 0.11
N MET A 161 -6.05 5.86 -0.76
CA MET A 161 -6.45 4.46 -0.61
C MET A 161 -5.25 3.51 -0.67
N VAL A 162 -4.34 3.73 -1.61
CA VAL A 162 -3.11 2.94 -1.75
C VAL A 162 -2.19 3.14 -0.54
N ALA A 163 -2.05 4.37 -0.02
CA ALA A 163 -1.25 4.65 1.18
C ALA A 163 -1.84 4.00 2.45
N MET A 164 -3.17 3.92 2.57
CA MET A 164 -3.85 3.28 3.71
C MET A 164 -3.68 1.75 3.71
N THR A 165 -3.55 1.12 2.54
CA THR A 165 -3.54 -0.34 2.42
C THR A 165 -2.41 -1.01 3.21
N PRO A 166 -1.13 -0.57 3.14
CA PRO A 166 -0.05 -1.16 3.91
C PRO A 166 -0.29 -1.09 5.42
N LEU A 167 -0.93 -0.01 5.91
CA LEU A 167 -1.27 0.12 7.32
C LEU A 167 -2.14 -1.06 7.79
N ILE A 168 -3.06 -1.50 6.96
CA ILE A 168 -3.96 -2.62 7.29
C ILE A 168 -3.27 -3.96 7.02
N THR A 169 -2.65 -4.14 5.86
CA THR A 169 -2.09 -5.43 5.44
C THR A 169 -0.90 -5.86 6.29
N ILE A 170 0.01 -4.94 6.65
CA ILE A 170 1.15 -5.25 7.51
C ILE A 170 0.70 -5.53 8.94
N GLN A 171 -0.30 -4.80 9.44
CA GLN A 171 -0.84 -5.08 10.76
C GLN A 171 -1.57 -6.43 10.81
N ILE A 172 -2.33 -6.80 9.77
CA ILE A 172 -2.92 -8.14 9.66
C ILE A 172 -1.82 -9.21 9.66
N LEU A 173 -0.74 -9.00 8.91
CA LEU A 173 0.41 -9.91 8.92
C LEU A 173 1.02 -10.03 10.32
N GLY A 174 1.15 -8.91 11.06
CA GLY A 174 1.61 -8.88 12.45
C GLY A 174 0.67 -9.64 13.41
N VAL A 175 -0.65 -9.57 13.21
CA VAL A 175 -1.62 -10.38 13.98
C VAL A 175 -1.41 -11.86 13.69
N ILE A 176 -1.30 -12.25 12.44
CA ILE A 176 -1.06 -13.65 12.03
C ILE A 176 0.23 -14.17 12.64
N TYR A 177 1.29 -13.38 12.61
CA TYR A 177 2.58 -13.70 13.24
C TYR A 177 2.42 -13.93 14.75
N THR A 178 1.74 -13.01 15.45
CA THR A 178 1.53 -13.12 16.90
C THR A 178 0.71 -14.36 17.27
N VAL A 179 -0.34 -14.68 16.50
CA VAL A 179 -1.19 -15.85 16.73
C VAL A 179 -0.40 -17.14 16.48
N ARG A 180 0.44 -17.18 15.43
CA ARG A 180 1.26 -18.33 15.11
C ARG A 180 2.32 -18.58 16.18
N ASN A 181 3.06 -17.55 16.61
CA ASN A 181 4.06 -17.66 17.68
C ASN A 181 3.44 -18.03 19.03
N LYS A 182 2.22 -17.60 19.32
CA LYS A 182 1.52 -18.00 20.54
C LYS A 182 1.20 -19.50 20.56
N ASN A 183 0.96 -20.10 19.40
CA ASN A 183 0.74 -21.54 19.29
C ASN A 183 2.06 -22.36 19.38
N GLU A 184 3.20 -21.78 18.98
CA GLU A 184 4.51 -22.42 19.09
C GLU A 184 5.16 -22.22 20.47
N ASN A 185 4.83 -21.12 21.17
CA ASN A 185 5.37 -20.77 22.51
C ASN A 185 4.60 -21.37 23.70
N THR A 186 3.79 -22.41 23.47
CA THR A 186 3.39 -23.27 24.59
C THR A 186 4.59 -24.09 25.12
N ASP A 187 5.76 -24.00 24.47
CA ASP A 187 6.94 -24.83 24.79
C ASP A 187 8.30 -24.09 24.95
N LYS A 188 8.39 -22.77 24.80
CA LYS A 188 9.66 -22.02 25.02
C LYS A 188 9.45 -20.59 25.52
N THR A 189 10.05 -20.33 26.68
CA THR A 189 10.54 -19.14 27.38
C THR A 189 10.39 -17.74 26.71
N GLU A 190 10.14 -16.74 27.57
CA GLU A 190 9.87 -15.31 27.32
C GLU A 190 10.65 -14.62 26.20
N PRO A 191 10.00 -13.73 25.42
CA PRO A 191 10.68 -12.89 24.43
C PRO A 191 11.47 -11.79 25.14
N GLU A 192 12.74 -11.62 24.79
CA GLU A 192 13.56 -10.47 25.18
C GLU A 192 12.83 -9.17 24.81
N VAL A 193 12.53 -8.38 25.82
CA VAL A 193 11.94 -7.04 25.66
C VAL A 193 13.04 -6.11 25.15
N PHE A 194 13.03 -5.79 23.86
CA PHE A 194 13.87 -4.73 23.31
C PHE A 194 13.63 -3.44 24.09
N THR A 195 14.65 -3.02 24.83
CA THR A 195 14.64 -1.77 25.57
C THR A 195 14.84 -0.59 24.62
N VAL A 196 14.33 0.56 25.00
CA VAL A 196 14.52 1.82 24.26
C VAL A 196 16.02 2.11 23.99
N ALA A 197 16.90 1.58 24.81
CA ALA A 197 18.36 1.65 24.66
C ALA A 197 18.87 0.95 23.38
N ASP A 198 18.26 -0.15 22.97
CA ASP A 198 18.68 -0.90 21.79
C ASP A 198 18.31 -0.14 20.49
N ILE A 199 17.19 0.61 20.52
CA ILE A 199 16.79 1.47 19.42
C ILE A 199 17.76 2.65 19.25
N TYR A 200 18.23 3.26 20.36
CA TYR A 200 19.22 4.31 20.32
C TYR A 200 20.60 3.82 19.88
N ALA A 201 20.98 2.62 20.23
CA ALA A 201 22.24 2.01 19.77
C ALA A 201 22.23 1.82 18.23
N CYS A 202 21.11 1.39 17.67
CA CYS A 202 20.96 1.22 16.22
C CYS A 202 21.00 2.56 15.47
N LEU A 203 20.41 3.63 16.03
CA LEU A 203 20.45 4.98 15.45
C LEU A 203 21.85 5.64 15.51
N LEU A 204 22.66 5.31 16.53
CA LEU A 204 24.03 5.83 16.66
C LEU A 204 25.02 5.12 15.71
N TYR A 205 24.71 3.89 15.26
CA TYR A 205 25.58 3.15 14.34
C TYR A 205 25.38 3.52 12.85
N THR A 206 24.35 4.29 12.52
CA THR A 206 24.06 4.76 11.14
C THR A 206 24.50 6.20 10.87
N SER A 207 25.23 6.85 11.76
CA SER A 207 25.85 8.15 11.50
C SER A 207 27.25 7.94 10.88
N PRO A 208 27.52 8.51 9.67
CA PRO A 208 28.77 8.39 8.94
C PRO A 208 29.92 9.09 9.64
#